data_88a53095011b16cf205b9d46d9722caf
#
_entry.id   88a53095011b16cf205b9d46d9722caf
#
_cell.length_a   1.000
_cell.length_b   1.000
_cell.length_c   1.000
_cell.angle_alpha   90.00
_cell.angle_beta   90.00
_cell.angle_gamma   90.00
#
_symmetry.space_group_name_H-M   'P 1'
#
loop_
_entity.id
_entity.type
_entity.pdbx_description
1 polymer ?
#
loop_
_entity_poly.entity_id
_entity_poly.type
_entity_poly.pdbx_seq_one_letter_code
_entity_poly.pdbx_strand_id
1 'polypeptide(L)'
;MAVQQKVTRDLMSLEDILGTAVGVDDSGDPLLVVYVDEHSKAAADIVRAMPAELLGVAARVELTDRFRAFVGKPGGGGGGGVSHTAKQTPPIQLGTSGGWRNDLANRYCCGGTLGSLVQVSKVQYILSNYHVFESDIVPGGNGIVATTDDFVIQPGLIDVNCSANSAQNVAKLVKKSSLPNSNVDCSIAEVIPGMVSTTGSILEIGTISATPVAASLNQAVKKSGRTTRLTRSKISGLNATISVAYDNECAGGAALTKTFTGQIVIANSRSSFLAGGDSGSLMVEDVTTNPRAIGLLYAGSSTTAIANPIGEVLSFLGATMVGN
;
A
#
# COMPACT_ATOMS: atom_id res chain seq x y z
N MET A 1 12.14 -17.21 -11.00
CA MET A 1 11.64 -17.62 -9.65
C MET A 1 12.55 -18.62 -8.94
N ALA A 2 12.91 -19.77 -9.52
CA ALA A 2 13.74 -20.77 -8.83
C ALA A 2 15.13 -20.25 -8.40
N VAL A 3 15.79 -19.41 -9.22
CA VAL A 3 17.06 -18.77 -8.87
C VAL A 3 16.87 -17.76 -7.74
N GLN A 4 15.87 -16.89 -7.86
CA GLN A 4 15.56 -15.90 -6.82
C GLN A 4 15.37 -16.58 -5.45
N GLN A 5 14.57 -17.63 -5.35
CA GLN A 5 14.34 -18.36 -4.10
C GLN A 5 15.63 -18.91 -3.46
N LYS A 6 16.60 -19.32 -4.30
CA LYS A 6 17.87 -19.83 -3.80
C LYS A 6 18.79 -18.74 -3.25
N VAL A 7 18.82 -17.59 -3.91
CA VAL A 7 19.80 -16.53 -3.59
C VAL A 7 19.26 -15.45 -2.65
N THR A 8 17.95 -15.27 -2.58
CA THR A 8 17.31 -14.17 -1.81
C THR A 8 17.71 -14.19 -0.34
N ARG A 9 17.67 -15.37 0.30
CA ARG A 9 18.01 -15.49 1.73
C ARG A 9 19.45 -15.05 2.02
N ASP A 10 20.38 -15.47 1.18
CA ASP A 10 21.79 -15.17 1.37
C ASP A 10 22.08 -13.69 1.05
N LEU A 11 21.46 -13.14 0.00
CA LEU A 11 21.56 -11.73 -0.33
C LEU A 11 20.98 -10.85 0.80
N MET A 12 19.78 -11.14 1.27
CA MET A 12 19.11 -10.36 2.34
C MET A 12 19.69 -10.61 3.74
N SER A 13 20.71 -11.46 3.88
CA SER A 13 21.51 -11.52 5.11
C SER A 13 22.45 -10.33 5.25
N LEU A 14 22.70 -9.60 4.15
CA LEU A 14 23.40 -8.31 4.17
C LEU A 14 22.38 -7.21 4.49
N GLU A 15 22.67 -6.43 5.54
CA GLU A 15 21.75 -5.41 6.08
C GLU A 15 21.36 -4.34 5.05
N ASP A 16 22.24 -4.10 4.09
CA ASP A 16 22.09 -3.06 3.06
C ASP A 16 21.27 -3.55 1.84
N ILE A 17 20.95 -4.84 1.76
CA ILE A 17 20.08 -5.39 0.74
C ILE A 17 18.64 -5.39 1.24
N LEU A 18 17.81 -4.53 0.63
CA LEU A 18 16.43 -4.28 1.02
C LEU A 18 15.45 -5.29 0.45
N GLY A 19 15.85 -6.01 -0.60
CA GLY A 19 14.99 -7.00 -1.23
C GLY A 19 15.47 -7.49 -2.58
N THR A 20 14.70 -8.43 -3.12
CA THR A 20 14.88 -8.98 -4.48
C THR A 20 13.55 -9.10 -5.18
N ALA A 21 13.54 -9.02 -6.53
CA ALA A 21 12.35 -9.25 -7.34
C ALA A 21 12.73 -9.91 -8.68
N VAL A 22 11.74 -10.46 -9.37
CA VAL A 22 11.87 -10.86 -10.78
C VAL A 22 11.40 -9.71 -11.64
N GLY A 23 12.29 -9.17 -12.45
CA GLY A 23 12.01 -8.16 -13.46
C GLY A 23 12.27 -8.68 -14.87
N VAL A 24 12.30 -7.77 -15.84
CA VAL A 24 12.74 -8.03 -17.20
C VAL A 24 13.73 -6.96 -17.64
N ASP A 25 14.64 -7.32 -18.54
CA ASP A 25 15.52 -6.38 -19.23
C ASP A 25 14.82 -5.67 -20.39
N ASP A 26 15.56 -4.88 -21.14
CA ASP A 26 15.05 -4.14 -22.30
C ASP A 26 14.64 -5.05 -23.46
N SER A 27 15.15 -6.28 -23.50
CA SER A 27 14.80 -7.32 -24.49
C SER A 27 13.56 -8.13 -24.08
N GLY A 28 13.09 -7.96 -22.82
CA GLY A 28 12.00 -8.71 -22.25
C GLY A 28 12.43 -10.02 -21.58
N ASP A 29 13.73 -10.29 -21.48
CA ASP A 29 14.25 -11.47 -20.83
C ASP A 29 14.21 -11.33 -19.30
N PRO A 30 13.90 -12.41 -18.56
CA PRO A 30 13.80 -12.36 -17.11
C PRO A 30 15.16 -12.07 -16.45
N LEU A 31 15.17 -11.17 -15.49
CA LEU A 31 16.34 -10.86 -14.65
C LEU A 31 15.96 -10.83 -13.17
N LEU A 32 16.99 -11.01 -12.33
CA LEU A 32 16.89 -10.78 -10.90
C LEU A 32 17.22 -9.32 -10.59
N VAL A 33 16.27 -8.61 -9.96
CA VAL A 33 16.50 -7.27 -9.42
C VAL A 33 16.91 -7.40 -7.96
N VAL A 34 17.98 -6.70 -7.56
CA VAL A 34 18.46 -6.63 -6.17
C VAL A 34 18.38 -5.17 -5.73
N TYR A 35 17.56 -4.89 -4.72
CA TYR A 35 17.39 -3.54 -4.17
C TYR A 35 18.40 -3.30 -3.06
N VAL A 36 19.18 -2.23 -3.18
CA VAL A 36 20.26 -1.86 -2.24
C VAL A 36 20.00 -0.47 -1.68
N ASP A 37 20.18 -0.29 -0.37
CA ASP A 37 20.05 0.99 0.32
C ASP A 37 21.08 2.00 -0.22
N GLU A 38 20.61 3.01 -0.96
CA GLU A 38 21.46 4.04 -1.57
C GLU A 38 22.21 4.89 -0.53
N HIS A 39 21.70 4.94 0.70
CA HIS A 39 22.31 5.69 1.80
C HIS A 39 23.33 4.88 2.59
N SER A 40 23.48 3.59 2.28
CA SER A 40 24.50 2.74 2.90
C SER A 40 25.91 3.13 2.44
N LYS A 41 26.85 3.12 3.38
CA LYS A 41 28.27 3.31 3.06
C LYS A 41 28.83 2.18 2.19
N ALA A 42 28.24 1.00 2.25
CA ALA A 42 28.63 -0.17 1.47
C ALA A 42 27.97 -0.22 0.08
N ALA A 43 27.02 0.65 -0.24
CA ALA A 43 26.25 0.59 -1.49
C ALA A 43 27.14 0.48 -2.74
N ALA A 44 28.16 1.34 -2.86
CA ALA A 44 29.08 1.33 -4.00
C ALA A 44 29.90 0.03 -4.10
N ASP A 45 30.27 -0.56 -2.98
CA ASP A 45 31.03 -1.81 -2.94
C ASP A 45 30.14 -3.00 -3.29
N ILE A 46 28.88 -3.01 -2.81
CA ILE A 46 27.87 -4.01 -3.17
C ILE A 46 27.61 -3.98 -4.67
N VAL A 47 27.37 -2.80 -5.24
CA VAL A 47 27.17 -2.64 -6.70
C VAL A 47 28.35 -3.20 -7.49
N ARG A 48 29.59 -2.89 -7.06
CA ARG A 48 30.81 -3.34 -7.73
C ARG A 48 31.05 -4.84 -7.59
N ALA A 49 30.69 -5.41 -6.45
CA ALA A 49 30.89 -6.82 -6.13
C ALA A 49 29.77 -7.73 -6.70
N MET A 50 28.61 -7.15 -7.05
CA MET A 50 27.50 -7.93 -7.57
C MET A 50 27.84 -8.49 -8.95
N PRO A 51 27.81 -9.82 -9.13
CA PRO A 51 28.04 -10.41 -10.45
C PRO A 51 26.90 -10.04 -11.41
N ALA A 52 27.24 -9.88 -12.70
CA ALA A 52 26.25 -9.62 -13.75
C ALA A 52 25.22 -10.73 -13.90
N GLU A 53 25.56 -11.95 -13.44
CA GLU A 53 24.68 -13.11 -13.44
C GLU A 53 24.77 -13.85 -12.10
N LEU A 54 23.64 -14.31 -11.60
CA LEU A 54 23.52 -15.18 -10.43
C LEU A 54 22.87 -16.51 -10.88
N LEU A 55 23.63 -17.58 -10.75
CA LEU A 55 23.20 -18.93 -11.17
C LEU A 55 22.68 -18.98 -12.63
N GLY A 56 23.32 -18.24 -13.55
CA GLY A 56 22.96 -18.19 -14.96
C GLY A 56 21.74 -17.34 -15.29
N VAL A 57 21.30 -16.49 -14.35
CA VAL A 57 20.24 -15.48 -14.59
C VAL A 57 20.85 -14.09 -14.42
N ALA A 58 20.62 -13.21 -15.39
CA ALA A 58 21.06 -11.82 -15.33
C ALA A 58 20.61 -11.15 -14.02
N ALA A 59 21.49 -10.38 -13.40
CA ALA A 59 21.21 -9.66 -12.17
C ALA A 59 21.43 -8.16 -12.38
N ARG A 60 20.49 -7.36 -11.86
CA ARG A 60 20.56 -5.89 -11.87
C ARG A 60 20.39 -5.34 -10.46
N VAL A 61 21.32 -4.47 -10.07
CA VAL A 61 21.20 -3.72 -8.81
C VAL A 61 20.40 -2.45 -9.08
N GLU A 62 19.42 -2.20 -8.23
CA GLU A 62 18.68 -0.94 -8.15
C GLU A 62 18.96 -0.28 -6.81
N LEU A 63 19.55 0.91 -6.85
CA LEU A 63 19.74 1.75 -5.67
C LEU A 63 18.44 2.45 -5.33
N THR A 64 18.03 2.39 -4.07
CA THR A 64 16.82 3.00 -3.57
C THR A 64 16.96 3.33 -2.08
N ASP A 65 16.17 4.25 -1.58
CA ASP A 65 16.00 4.44 -0.14
C ASP A 65 15.17 3.27 0.45
N ARG A 66 15.21 3.13 1.78
CA ARG A 66 14.51 2.04 2.50
C ARG A 66 13.02 2.06 2.22
N PHE A 67 12.46 0.88 1.96
CA PHE A 67 11.02 0.73 1.82
C PHE A 67 10.32 0.99 3.15
N ARG A 68 9.30 1.84 3.11
CA ARG A 68 8.53 2.23 4.29
C ARG A 68 7.03 2.09 4.02
N ALA A 69 6.29 1.71 5.04
CA ALA A 69 4.85 1.91 5.07
C ALA A 69 4.61 3.39 5.33
N PHE A 70 4.10 4.10 4.33
CA PHE A 70 3.98 5.55 4.37
C PHE A 70 2.67 5.98 5.04
N VAL A 71 2.80 6.68 6.14
CA VAL A 71 1.67 7.45 6.72
C VAL A 71 1.66 8.85 6.12
N GLY A 72 0.49 9.38 5.86
CA GLY A 72 0.32 10.72 5.33
C GLY A 72 0.72 11.81 6.33
N LYS A 73 1.34 12.89 5.83
CA LYS A 73 1.61 14.11 6.61
C LYS A 73 0.54 15.16 6.33
N PRO A 74 0.20 16.03 7.30
CA PRO A 74 -0.69 17.16 7.05
C PRO A 74 -0.18 18.06 5.91
N GLY A 75 -1.08 18.52 5.02
CA GLY A 75 -0.75 19.50 3.98
C GLY A 75 -0.35 18.94 2.61
N GLY A 76 -0.29 17.62 2.41
CA GLY A 76 0.07 17.00 1.13
C GLY A 76 -1.11 16.81 0.17
N GLY A 77 -1.76 17.85 -0.29
CA GLY A 77 -2.92 17.74 -1.18
C GLY A 77 -3.14 19.00 -2.03
N GLY A 78 -2.13 19.46 -2.74
CA GLY A 78 -2.21 20.66 -3.58
C GLY A 78 -2.17 20.36 -5.08
N GLY A 79 -3.20 20.75 -5.81
CA GLY A 79 -3.29 20.69 -7.28
C GLY A 79 -4.73 20.87 -7.72
N GLY A 80 -5.00 21.60 -8.82
CA GLY A 80 -6.36 21.77 -9.36
C GLY A 80 -6.98 20.42 -9.76
N GLY A 81 -8.26 20.22 -9.40
CA GLY A 81 -8.99 18.97 -9.67
C GLY A 81 -9.93 18.60 -8.53
N VAL A 82 -10.48 17.39 -8.58
CA VAL A 82 -11.36 16.88 -7.50
C VAL A 82 -10.54 16.65 -6.24
N SER A 83 -11.05 17.07 -5.09
CA SER A 83 -10.34 16.94 -3.82
C SER A 83 -10.42 15.53 -3.28
N HIS A 84 -9.26 14.92 -2.98
CA HIS A 84 -9.15 13.64 -2.31
C HIS A 84 -9.08 13.74 -0.79
N THR A 85 -8.95 14.95 -0.26
CA THR A 85 -8.78 15.24 1.18
C THR A 85 -9.97 15.94 1.80
N ALA A 86 -10.88 16.49 1.01
CA ALA A 86 -12.07 17.16 1.52
C ALA A 86 -13.12 16.17 2.03
N LYS A 87 -13.90 16.61 3.02
CA LYS A 87 -15.09 15.90 3.47
C LYS A 87 -16.11 15.81 2.33
N GLN A 88 -16.52 14.60 2.00
CA GLN A 88 -17.54 14.36 0.98
C GLN A 88 -18.95 14.35 1.59
N THR A 89 -19.95 14.66 0.77
CA THR A 89 -21.35 14.37 1.13
C THR A 89 -21.64 12.90 0.86
N PRO A 90 -22.17 12.14 1.84
CA PRO A 90 -22.56 10.74 1.60
C PRO A 90 -23.65 10.59 0.52
N PRO A 91 -23.64 9.48 -0.24
CA PRO A 91 -22.67 8.37 -0.16
C PRO A 91 -21.32 8.75 -0.78
N ILE A 92 -20.23 8.53 -0.03
CA ILE A 92 -18.87 8.88 -0.47
C ILE A 92 -18.36 7.92 -1.55
N GLN A 93 -17.39 8.42 -2.36
CA GLN A 93 -16.53 7.60 -3.22
C GLN A 93 -15.25 7.26 -2.48
N LEU A 94 -14.69 6.09 -2.81
CA LEU A 94 -13.42 5.61 -2.28
C LEU A 94 -12.22 6.17 -3.08
N GLY A 95 -11.00 5.78 -2.77
CA GLY A 95 -9.80 6.40 -3.32
C GLY A 95 -9.49 7.77 -2.69
N THR A 96 -10.01 8.04 -1.51
CA THR A 96 -9.93 9.33 -0.80
C THR A 96 -9.44 9.15 0.63
N SER A 97 -9.12 10.27 1.27
CA SER A 97 -8.63 10.33 2.64
C SER A 97 -9.57 9.63 3.64
N GLY A 98 -8.98 8.83 4.51
CA GLY A 98 -9.66 8.22 5.64
C GLY A 98 -8.69 7.50 6.57
N GLY A 99 -9.21 6.91 7.62
CA GLY A 99 -8.42 6.16 8.58
C GLY A 99 -9.17 5.86 9.87
N TRP A 100 -8.48 5.24 10.81
CA TRP A 100 -9.02 4.98 12.14
C TRP A 100 -9.25 6.29 12.91
N ARG A 101 -10.42 6.42 13.52
CA ARG A 101 -10.84 7.63 14.23
C ARG A 101 -9.93 8.03 15.40
N ASN A 102 -9.29 7.06 16.05
CA ASN A 102 -8.49 7.26 17.24
C ASN A 102 -6.97 7.23 16.98
N ASP A 103 -6.55 7.33 15.72
CA ASP A 103 -5.14 7.30 15.32
C ASP A 103 -4.41 8.59 15.65
N LEU A 104 -4.26 8.83 16.96
CA LEU A 104 -3.68 10.01 17.57
C LEU A 104 -2.54 9.61 18.50
N ALA A 105 -1.36 10.20 18.35
CA ALA A 105 -0.27 10.01 19.28
C ALA A 105 0.65 11.22 19.33
N ASN A 106 1.08 11.63 20.54
CA ASN A 106 2.10 12.65 20.77
C ASN A 106 1.88 13.96 19.96
N ARG A 107 0.63 14.38 19.76
CA ARG A 107 0.21 15.53 18.94
C ARG A 107 0.31 15.30 17.43
N TYR A 108 0.60 14.09 16.98
CA TYR A 108 0.53 13.68 15.58
C TYR A 108 -0.77 12.93 15.34
N CYS A 109 -1.25 12.95 14.13
CA CYS A 109 -2.38 12.17 13.69
C CYS A 109 -2.12 11.56 12.33
N CYS A 110 -2.63 10.38 12.14
CA CYS A 110 -2.40 9.58 10.94
C CYS A 110 -3.64 9.51 10.06
N GLY A 111 -3.45 8.95 8.90
CA GLY A 111 -4.46 8.63 7.94
C GLY A 111 -3.84 8.14 6.64
N GLY A 112 -4.67 7.54 5.83
CA GLY A 112 -4.29 6.99 4.55
C GLY A 112 -5.43 7.12 3.56
N THR A 113 -5.64 6.09 2.76
CA THR A 113 -6.66 6.04 1.71
C THR A 113 -7.70 4.97 2.02
N LEU A 114 -8.97 5.33 1.92
CA LEU A 114 -10.08 4.38 1.81
C LEU A 114 -10.04 3.76 0.41
N GLY A 115 -9.58 2.51 0.28
CA GLY A 115 -9.18 1.95 -1.01
C GLY A 115 -10.33 1.58 -1.92
N SER A 116 -11.08 0.55 -1.56
CA SER A 116 -12.16 -0.02 -2.36
C SER A 116 -13.22 -0.71 -1.51
N LEU A 117 -14.32 -1.16 -2.12
CA LEU A 117 -15.24 -2.06 -1.47
C LEU A 117 -14.88 -3.53 -1.73
N VAL A 118 -14.99 -4.31 -0.68
CA VAL A 118 -15.03 -5.77 -0.71
C VAL A 118 -16.27 -6.26 0.00
N GLN A 119 -16.65 -7.52 -0.20
CA GLN A 119 -17.76 -8.14 0.51
C GLN A 119 -17.40 -9.49 1.12
N VAL A 120 -17.93 -9.76 2.31
CA VAL A 120 -17.91 -11.05 2.98
C VAL A 120 -19.35 -11.44 3.28
N SER A 121 -19.80 -12.59 2.82
CA SER A 121 -21.20 -13.05 3.05
C SER A 121 -22.26 -12.00 2.73
N LYS A 122 -22.08 -11.24 1.62
CA LYS A 122 -22.96 -10.16 1.13
C LYS A 122 -22.95 -8.87 1.98
N VAL A 123 -22.19 -8.78 3.04
CA VAL A 123 -21.94 -7.53 3.78
C VAL A 123 -20.77 -6.79 3.13
N GLN A 124 -20.92 -5.49 2.94
CA GLN A 124 -19.91 -4.65 2.30
C GLN A 124 -18.96 -4.01 3.33
N TYR A 125 -17.69 -3.98 2.98
CA TYR A 125 -16.61 -3.43 3.80
C TYR A 125 -15.71 -2.51 2.97
N ILE A 126 -15.22 -1.44 3.57
CA ILE A 126 -14.11 -0.67 3.03
C ILE A 126 -12.83 -1.46 3.26
N LEU A 127 -12.05 -1.65 2.20
CA LEU A 127 -10.70 -2.22 2.24
C LEU A 127 -9.65 -1.10 2.35
N SER A 128 -8.70 -1.25 3.23
CA SER A 128 -7.48 -0.44 3.34
C SER A 128 -6.34 -1.26 3.93
N ASN A 129 -5.26 -0.61 4.35
CA ASN A 129 -4.16 -1.28 5.04
C ASN A 129 -4.43 -1.44 6.54
N TYR A 130 -3.73 -2.41 7.15
CA TYR A 130 -3.68 -2.57 8.60
C TYR A 130 -3.15 -1.32 9.28
N HIS A 131 -2.02 -0.78 8.81
CA HIS A 131 -1.42 0.42 9.38
C HIS A 131 -2.25 1.69 9.19
N VAL A 132 -3.35 1.65 8.41
CA VAL A 132 -4.30 2.76 8.23
C VAL A 132 -5.53 2.60 9.12
N PHE A 133 -6.01 1.39 9.35
CA PHE A 133 -7.25 1.13 10.09
C PHE A 133 -7.06 0.55 11.48
N GLU A 134 -6.03 -0.25 11.68
CA GLU A 134 -5.79 -0.93 12.96
C GLU A 134 -4.62 -0.33 13.73
N SER A 135 -3.75 0.40 13.03
CA SER A 135 -2.64 1.22 13.53
C SER A 135 -1.83 0.66 14.72
N ASP A 136 -0.76 1.33 15.12
CA ASP A 136 0.08 0.95 16.28
C ASP A 136 0.60 -0.49 16.27
N ILE A 137 1.14 -0.96 15.14
CA ILE A 137 1.93 -2.19 15.13
C ILE A 137 3.25 -2.03 15.90
N VAL A 138 3.61 -0.78 16.17
CA VAL A 138 4.86 -0.43 16.85
C VAL A 138 4.60 -0.11 18.31
N PRO A 139 5.25 -0.77 19.26
CA PRO A 139 5.14 -0.44 20.68
C PRO A 139 5.51 1.02 20.99
N GLY A 140 4.76 1.67 21.86
CA GLY A 140 5.07 3.02 22.33
C GLY A 140 4.26 4.14 21.67
N GLY A 141 3.19 3.82 20.93
CA GLY A 141 2.21 4.78 20.47
C GLY A 141 1.43 5.45 21.61
N ASN A 142 0.22 5.92 21.31
CA ASN A 142 -0.65 6.56 22.31
C ASN A 142 -1.20 5.59 23.39
N GLY A 143 -0.88 4.32 23.28
CA GLY A 143 -1.38 3.25 24.14
C GLY A 143 -2.83 2.83 23.84
N ILE A 144 -3.47 3.43 22.83
CA ILE A 144 -4.81 3.05 22.37
C ILE A 144 -4.64 1.98 21.28
N VAL A 145 -5.27 0.86 21.47
CA VAL A 145 -5.27 -0.26 20.52
C VAL A 145 -6.62 -0.27 19.81
N ALA A 146 -6.58 -0.31 18.48
CA ALA A 146 -7.80 -0.43 17.69
C ALA A 146 -8.58 -1.69 18.03
N THR A 147 -9.89 -1.57 18.17
CA THR A 147 -10.82 -2.64 18.51
C THR A 147 -11.91 -2.78 17.46
N THR A 148 -12.52 -3.95 17.39
CA THR A 148 -13.73 -4.13 16.56
C THR A 148 -14.79 -3.14 17.00
N ASP A 149 -15.55 -2.60 16.04
CA ASP A 149 -16.56 -1.54 16.16
C ASP A 149 -16.00 -0.11 16.32
N ASP A 150 -14.69 0.08 16.42
CA ASP A 150 -14.11 1.42 16.32
C ASP A 150 -14.47 2.07 14.98
N PHE A 151 -14.67 3.38 14.99
CA PHE A 151 -15.03 4.08 13.77
C PHE A 151 -13.84 4.30 12.84
N VAL A 152 -14.10 4.07 11.55
CA VAL A 152 -13.31 4.58 10.43
C VAL A 152 -14.00 5.85 9.90
N ILE A 153 -13.20 6.88 9.66
CA ILE A 153 -13.67 8.24 9.33
C ILE A 153 -13.21 8.69 7.93
N GLN A 154 -13.98 9.64 7.40
CA GLN A 154 -13.67 10.38 6.18
C GLN A 154 -13.96 11.89 6.40
N PRO A 155 -13.00 12.78 6.13
CA PRO A 155 -11.59 12.50 5.81
C PRO A 155 -10.84 11.90 7.00
N GLY A 156 -9.61 11.41 6.76
CA GLY A 156 -8.70 10.99 7.83
C GLY A 156 -8.28 12.15 8.73
N LEU A 157 -7.81 11.83 9.94
CA LEU A 157 -7.43 12.82 10.97
C LEU A 157 -6.44 13.87 10.47
N ILE A 158 -5.49 13.48 9.60
CA ILE A 158 -4.49 14.37 9.01
C ILE A 158 -5.07 15.49 8.14
N ASP A 159 -6.29 15.34 7.64
CA ASP A 159 -6.96 16.31 6.79
C ASP A 159 -8.02 17.13 7.53
N VAL A 160 -8.17 16.89 8.83
CA VAL A 160 -9.10 17.61 9.71
C VAL A 160 -8.38 18.15 10.95
N ASN A 161 -7.09 18.48 10.84
CA ASN A 161 -6.27 19.03 11.92
C ASN A 161 -6.33 18.18 13.21
N CYS A 162 -6.25 16.86 13.09
CA CYS A 162 -6.37 15.89 14.18
C CYS A 162 -7.71 15.96 14.97
N SER A 163 -8.74 16.60 14.41
CA SER A 163 -10.05 16.74 15.04
C SER A 163 -11.07 15.77 14.44
N ALA A 164 -11.23 14.61 15.04
CA ALA A 164 -12.17 13.59 14.57
C ALA A 164 -13.62 14.08 14.47
N ASN A 165 -13.98 15.14 15.21
CA ASN A 165 -15.34 15.73 15.15
C ASN A 165 -15.57 16.51 13.85
N SER A 166 -14.53 16.90 13.12
CA SER A 166 -14.62 17.57 11.82
C SER A 166 -14.79 16.56 10.67
N ALA A 167 -14.54 15.28 10.91
CA ALA A 167 -14.77 14.19 9.98
C ALA A 167 -16.18 13.58 10.17
N GLN A 168 -16.46 12.51 9.45
CA GLN A 168 -17.68 11.73 9.58
C GLN A 168 -17.34 10.24 9.68
N ASN A 169 -18.10 9.49 10.49
CA ASN A 169 -17.97 8.06 10.59
C ASN A 169 -18.57 7.41 9.33
N VAL A 170 -17.79 6.60 8.62
CA VAL A 170 -18.21 5.95 7.37
C VAL A 170 -18.27 4.44 7.46
N ALA A 171 -17.53 3.86 8.42
CA ALA A 171 -17.52 2.41 8.64
C ALA A 171 -17.13 2.08 10.08
N LYS A 172 -17.30 0.81 10.47
CA LYS A 172 -16.88 0.24 11.74
C LYS A 172 -15.81 -0.82 11.50
N LEU A 173 -14.70 -0.72 12.19
CA LEU A 173 -13.56 -1.63 12.06
C LEU A 173 -13.97 -3.08 12.37
N VAL A 174 -13.53 -4.00 11.51
CA VAL A 174 -13.54 -5.43 11.80
C VAL A 174 -12.10 -5.88 11.95
N LYS A 175 -11.64 -5.93 13.18
CA LYS A 175 -10.24 -6.23 13.49
C LYS A 175 -9.82 -7.59 12.95
N LYS A 176 -8.90 -7.62 11.99
CA LYS A 176 -8.36 -8.82 11.36
C LYS A 176 -6.93 -9.13 11.79
N SER A 177 -6.22 -8.14 12.32
CA SER A 177 -4.85 -8.27 12.82
C SER A 177 -3.91 -8.94 11.80
N SER A 178 -3.92 -8.45 10.55
CA SER A 178 -3.08 -9.03 9.49
C SER A 178 -1.60 -8.91 9.82
N LEU A 179 -1.19 -7.83 10.46
CA LEU A 179 0.18 -7.68 10.93
C LEU A 179 0.31 -7.89 12.44
N PRO A 180 1.46 -8.33 12.92
CA PRO A 180 2.70 -8.65 12.17
C PRO A 180 2.74 -10.06 11.58
N ASN A 181 1.72 -10.89 11.75
CA ASN A 181 1.80 -12.34 11.57
C ASN A 181 1.49 -12.84 10.15
N SER A 182 0.82 -12.04 9.29
CA SER A 182 0.53 -12.45 7.91
C SER A 182 1.47 -11.80 6.90
N ASN A 183 1.38 -12.26 5.65
CA ASN A 183 2.17 -11.74 4.53
C ASN A 183 1.45 -10.63 3.73
N VAL A 184 0.38 -10.08 4.31
CA VAL A 184 -0.37 -8.96 3.74
C VAL A 184 -0.59 -7.86 4.78
N ASP A 185 -0.54 -6.61 4.34
CA ASP A 185 -0.89 -5.44 5.12
C ASP A 185 -2.29 -4.98 4.69
N CYS A 186 -3.32 -5.51 5.34
CA CYS A 186 -4.70 -5.20 5.00
C CYS A 186 -5.63 -5.21 6.21
N SER A 187 -6.69 -4.44 6.13
CA SER A 187 -7.77 -4.36 7.11
C SER A 187 -9.08 -3.99 6.43
N ILE A 188 -10.20 -4.32 7.07
CA ILE A 188 -11.54 -4.00 6.59
C ILE A 188 -12.39 -3.34 7.66
N ALA A 189 -13.32 -2.49 7.22
CA ALA A 189 -14.31 -1.87 8.09
C ALA A 189 -15.71 -1.98 7.46
N GLU A 190 -16.70 -2.46 8.24
CA GLU A 190 -18.08 -2.62 7.80
C GLU A 190 -18.71 -1.27 7.50
N VAL A 191 -19.28 -1.12 6.31
CA VAL A 191 -19.89 0.12 5.84
C VAL A 191 -21.10 0.50 6.69
N ILE A 192 -21.13 1.73 7.19
CA ILE A 192 -22.35 2.29 7.80
C ILE A 192 -23.36 2.56 6.68
N PRO A 193 -24.61 2.07 6.80
CA PRO A 193 -25.61 2.23 5.75
C PRO A 193 -25.76 3.67 5.25
N GLY A 194 -25.72 3.86 3.93
CA GLY A 194 -25.86 5.17 3.28
C GLY A 194 -24.58 6.02 3.26
N MET A 195 -23.49 5.61 3.91
CA MET A 195 -22.28 6.43 3.99
C MET A 195 -21.35 6.24 2.80
N VAL A 196 -21.34 5.07 2.15
CA VAL A 196 -20.44 4.76 1.02
C VAL A 196 -21.24 4.33 -0.19
N SER A 197 -20.78 4.69 -1.39
CA SER A 197 -21.38 4.25 -2.64
C SER A 197 -21.33 2.72 -2.76
N THR A 198 -22.48 2.08 -2.86
CA THR A 198 -22.61 0.61 -2.88
C THR A 198 -22.09 -0.04 -4.17
N THR A 199 -21.81 0.77 -5.20
CA THR A 199 -21.21 0.30 -6.48
C THR A 199 -19.71 0.08 -6.39
N GLY A 200 -19.07 0.42 -5.27
CA GLY A 200 -17.61 0.38 -5.14
C GLY A 200 -16.88 1.44 -5.97
N SER A 201 -17.56 2.55 -6.30
CA SER A 201 -16.96 3.63 -7.10
C SER A 201 -15.75 4.24 -6.40
N ILE A 202 -14.63 4.29 -7.12
CA ILE A 202 -13.37 4.92 -6.71
C ILE A 202 -13.24 6.25 -7.46
N LEU A 203 -12.93 7.32 -6.74
CA LEU A 203 -12.81 8.67 -7.28
C LEU A 203 -11.82 8.71 -8.45
N GLU A 204 -12.18 9.33 -9.56
CA GLU A 204 -11.43 9.42 -10.81
C GLU A 204 -11.16 8.07 -11.54
N ILE A 205 -11.53 6.92 -10.96
CA ILE A 205 -11.45 5.60 -11.62
C ILE A 205 -12.83 5.11 -12.05
N GLY A 206 -13.87 5.35 -11.24
CA GLY A 206 -15.22 4.83 -11.44
C GLY A 206 -15.40 3.45 -10.80
N THR A 207 -16.42 2.73 -11.26
CA THR A 207 -16.71 1.37 -10.82
C THR A 207 -15.72 0.38 -11.45
N ILE A 208 -15.18 -0.52 -10.63
CA ILE A 208 -14.22 -1.54 -11.04
C ILE A 208 -14.94 -2.86 -11.38
N SER A 209 -14.21 -3.81 -11.95
CA SER A 209 -14.71 -5.18 -12.11
C SER A 209 -14.71 -5.92 -10.78
N ALA A 210 -15.73 -6.73 -10.53
CA ALA A 210 -15.76 -7.66 -9.39
C ALA A 210 -14.75 -8.80 -9.53
N THR A 211 -14.19 -9.04 -10.72
CA THR A 211 -13.20 -10.08 -10.99
C THR A 211 -11.79 -9.49 -10.96
N PRO A 212 -10.93 -9.83 -10.00
CA PRO A 212 -9.54 -9.36 -9.97
C PRO A 212 -8.69 -10.07 -11.03
N VAL A 213 -7.48 -9.54 -11.25
CA VAL A 213 -6.50 -10.12 -12.17
C VAL A 213 -5.12 -10.20 -11.53
N ALA A 214 -4.36 -11.24 -11.86
CA ALA A 214 -2.97 -11.35 -11.44
C ALA A 214 -2.09 -10.30 -12.14
N ALA A 215 -1.08 -9.82 -11.42
CA ALA A 215 -0.09 -8.90 -11.95
C ALA A 215 0.77 -9.54 -13.04
N SER A 216 1.14 -8.76 -14.06
CA SER A 216 2.13 -9.16 -15.07
C SER A 216 3.18 -8.07 -15.27
N LEU A 217 4.41 -8.45 -15.63
CA LEU A 217 5.50 -7.51 -15.90
C LEU A 217 5.12 -6.55 -17.04
N ASN A 218 5.54 -5.29 -16.91
CA ASN A 218 5.23 -4.18 -17.82
C ASN A 218 3.73 -3.82 -17.94
N GLN A 219 2.84 -4.47 -17.17
CA GLN A 219 1.42 -4.10 -17.16
C GLN A 219 1.21 -2.66 -16.72
N ALA A 220 0.48 -1.88 -17.53
CA ALA A 220 0.07 -0.53 -17.18
C ALA A 220 -0.98 -0.58 -16.07
N VAL A 221 -0.77 0.25 -15.06
CA VAL A 221 -1.61 0.33 -13.86
C VAL A 221 -1.92 1.77 -13.47
N LYS A 222 -3.04 1.96 -12.76
CA LYS A 222 -3.41 3.22 -12.13
C LYS A 222 -3.92 2.98 -10.72
N LYS A 223 -3.92 4.04 -9.93
CA LYS A 223 -4.55 4.08 -8.62
C LYS A 223 -5.12 5.47 -8.34
N SER A 224 -6.04 5.56 -7.41
CA SER A 224 -6.54 6.81 -6.86
C SER A 224 -6.33 6.78 -5.34
N GLY A 225 -5.69 7.82 -4.79
CA GLY A 225 -5.32 7.88 -3.39
C GLY A 225 -5.33 9.29 -2.82
N ARG A 226 -5.22 9.39 -1.51
CA ARG A 226 -5.32 10.64 -0.75
C ARG A 226 -4.32 11.71 -1.21
N THR A 227 -3.07 11.32 -1.43
CA THR A 227 -1.94 12.27 -1.59
C THR A 227 -1.64 12.58 -3.05
N THR A 228 -1.36 11.57 -3.85
CA THR A 228 -1.00 11.77 -5.25
C THR A 228 -2.19 11.66 -6.21
N ARG A 229 -3.40 11.42 -5.69
CA ARG A 229 -4.65 11.36 -6.48
C ARG A 229 -4.62 10.24 -7.53
N LEU A 230 -5.23 10.48 -8.71
CA LEU A 230 -5.13 9.57 -9.85
C LEU A 230 -3.73 9.62 -10.43
N THR A 231 -3.00 8.53 -10.32
CA THR A 231 -1.66 8.37 -10.93
C THR A 231 -1.57 7.08 -11.72
N ARG A 232 -0.62 7.04 -12.66
CA ARG A 232 -0.38 5.91 -13.56
C ARG A 232 1.07 5.50 -13.53
N SER A 233 1.32 4.20 -13.68
CA SER A 233 2.66 3.62 -13.76
C SER A 233 2.61 2.25 -14.45
N LYS A 234 3.67 1.46 -14.28
CA LYS A 234 3.76 0.08 -14.76
C LYS A 234 4.37 -0.83 -13.69
N ILE A 235 4.00 -2.10 -13.72
CA ILE A 235 4.60 -3.13 -12.89
C ILE A 235 6.01 -3.41 -13.40
N SER A 236 7.01 -3.23 -12.54
CA SER A 236 8.43 -3.40 -12.83
C SER A 236 9.02 -4.68 -12.25
N GLY A 237 8.35 -5.32 -11.28
CA GLY A 237 8.82 -6.54 -10.66
C GLY A 237 7.70 -7.38 -10.06
N LEU A 238 7.93 -8.68 -10.02
CA LEU A 238 7.02 -9.66 -9.43
C LEU A 238 7.74 -10.54 -8.44
N ASN A 239 6.96 -11.24 -7.62
CA ASN A 239 7.44 -12.19 -6.61
C ASN A 239 8.52 -11.58 -5.70
N ALA A 240 8.39 -10.28 -5.40
CA ALA A 240 9.40 -9.60 -4.61
C ALA A 240 9.42 -10.09 -3.16
N THR A 241 10.63 -10.28 -2.63
CA THR A 241 10.88 -10.39 -1.20
C THR A 241 11.46 -9.07 -0.74
N ILE A 242 10.74 -8.33 0.10
CA ILE A 242 11.03 -6.93 0.45
C ILE A 242 10.99 -6.75 1.96
N SER A 243 12.01 -6.06 2.49
CA SER A 243 12.07 -5.62 3.88
C SER A 243 11.43 -4.23 4.00
N VAL A 244 10.33 -4.11 4.76
CA VAL A 244 9.57 -2.87 4.93
C VAL A 244 9.66 -2.38 6.36
N ALA A 245 10.07 -1.13 6.53
CA ALA A 245 10.07 -0.46 7.83
C ALA A 245 8.70 0.19 8.07
N TYR A 246 8.14 -0.06 9.24
CA TYR A 246 6.96 0.59 9.77
C TYR A 246 7.44 1.61 10.80
N ASP A 247 7.67 2.82 10.34
CA ASP A 247 8.05 3.91 11.22
C ASP A 247 6.79 4.45 11.89
N ASN A 248 6.86 4.57 13.18
CA ASN A 248 5.77 5.17 13.94
C ASN A 248 5.89 6.71 13.94
N GLU A 249 5.91 7.32 12.75
CA GLU A 249 5.95 8.79 12.65
C GLU A 249 4.71 9.45 13.26
N CYS A 250 3.61 8.71 13.33
CA CYS A 250 2.35 9.20 13.88
C CYS A 250 2.21 8.94 15.38
N ALA A 251 2.71 7.82 15.88
CA ALA A 251 2.52 7.43 17.27
C ALA A 251 3.81 7.56 18.12
N GLY A 252 4.96 7.74 17.50
CA GLY A 252 6.27 7.78 18.17
C GLY A 252 6.61 6.44 18.83
N GLY A 253 7.67 5.77 18.44
CA GLY A 253 8.08 4.48 18.98
C GLY A 253 9.22 3.88 18.18
N ALA A 254 9.63 2.67 18.54
CA ALA A 254 10.66 1.95 17.81
C ALA A 254 10.11 1.45 16.46
N ALA A 255 10.87 1.64 15.39
CA ALA A 255 10.52 1.12 14.08
C ALA A 255 10.44 -0.42 14.10
N LEU A 256 9.43 -0.97 13.44
CA LEU A 256 9.32 -2.39 13.15
C LEU A 256 9.70 -2.63 11.70
N THR A 257 10.59 -3.57 11.46
CA THR A 257 10.90 -4.03 10.10
C THR A 257 10.31 -5.41 9.88
N LYS A 258 9.57 -5.57 8.78
CA LYS A 258 8.95 -6.83 8.39
C LYS A 258 9.30 -7.19 6.95
N THR A 259 9.68 -8.44 6.73
CA THR A 259 9.91 -8.98 5.39
C THR A 259 8.60 -9.57 4.85
N PHE A 260 8.22 -9.13 3.64
CA PHE A 260 7.12 -9.67 2.86
C PHE A 260 7.66 -10.44 1.66
N THR A 261 6.96 -11.47 1.23
CA THR A 261 7.30 -12.29 0.08
C THR A 261 6.19 -12.27 -0.98
N GLY A 262 6.54 -12.54 -2.24
CA GLY A 262 5.54 -12.61 -3.32
C GLY A 262 4.93 -11.26 -3.71
N GLN A 263 5.55 -10.14 -3.34
CA GLN A 263 4.99 -8.82 -3.53
C GLN A 263 5.11 -8.33 -4.98
N ILE A 264 4.26 -7.37 -5.34
CA ILE A 264 4.28 -6.68 -6.64
C ILE A 264 5.08 -5.39 -6.47
N VAL A 265 5.98 -5.13 -7.43
CA VAL A 265 6.80 -3.93 -7.50
C VAL A 265 6.35 -3.06 -8.67
N ILE A 266 6.21 -1.77 -8.40
CA ILE A 266 5.74 -0.78 -9.36
C ILE A 266 6.77 0.36 -9.44
N ALA A 267 7.06 0.87 -10.64
CA ALA A 267 7.92 2.02 -10.81
C ALA A 267 7.31 3.27 -10.12
N ASN A 268 8.11 3.99 -9.33
CA ASN A 268 7.67 5.14 -8.54
C ASN A 268 8.66 6.30 -8.61
N SER A 269 9.04 6.73 -9.81
CA SER A 269 10.03 7.78 -9.99
C SER A 269 9.67 9.04 -9.20
N ARG A 270 10.53 9.41 -8.25
CA ARG A 270 10.37 10.58 -7.37
C ARG A 270 9.02 10.62 -6.65
N SER A 271 8.55 9.46 -6.17
CA SER A 271 7.24 9.31 -5.50
C SER A 271 6.05 9.84 -6.33
N SER A 272 6.14 9.77 -7.65
CA SER A 272 5.08 10.29 -8.55
C SER A 272 3.87 9.36 -8.64
N PHE A 273 4.03 8.07 -8.39
CA PHE A 273 2.94 7.11 -8.37
C PHE A 273 2.36 6.92 -6.97
N LEU A 274 3.22 6.76 -5.95
CA LEU A 274 2.85 6.51 -4.56
C LEU A 274 3.64 7.43 -3.63
N ALA A 275 2.95 8.08 -2.71
CA ALA A 275 3.54 8.89 -1.64
C ALA A 275 2.84 8.65 -0.31
N GLY A 276 3.39 9.17 0.78
CA GLY A 276 2.80 9.05 2.11
C GLY A 276 1.33 9.47 2.16
N GLY A 277 0.46 8.60 2.68
CA GLY A 277 -0.98 8.77 2.72
C GLY A 277 -1.74 8.09 1.56
N ASP A 278 -1.06 7.60 0.52
CA ASP A 278 -1.69 6.78 -0.51
C ASP A 278 -1.83 5.31 -0.10
N SER A 279 -1.23 4.90 1.01
CA SER A 279 -1.43 3.57 1.60
C SER A 279 -2.91 3.25 1.73
N GLY A 280 -3.29 2.04 1.35
CA GLY A 280 -4.68 1.59 1.23
C GLY A 280 -5.29 1.79 -0.15
N SER A 281 -4.63 2.53 -1.06
CA SER A 281 -5.12 2.67 -2.44
C SER A 281 -5.17 1.33 -3.15
N LEU A 282 -6.26 1.08 -3.86
CA LEU A 282 -6.36 -0.06 -4.77
C LEU A 282 -5.65 0.25 -6.08
N MET A 283 -4.71 -0.61 -6.47
CA MET A 283 -4.09 -0.60 -7.78
C MET A 283 -4.91 -1.44 -8.75
N VAL A 284 -5.27 -0.83 -9.89
CA VAL A 284 -6.08 -1.46 -10.94
C VAL A 284 -5.41 -1.35 -12.30
N GLU A 285 -5.91 -2.11 -13.28
CA GLU A 285 -5.51 -1.96 -14.68
C GLU A 285 -5.71 -0.52 -15.17
N ASP A 286 -4.80 -0.02 -16.00
CA ASP A 286 -4.97 1.30 -16.63
C ASP A 286 -5.83 1.20 -17.90
N VAL A 287 -7.10 0.84 -17.72
CA VAL A 287 -8.14 0.80 -18.75
C VAL A 287 -9.29 1.71 -18.36
N THR A 288 -10.05 2.17 -19.35
CA THR A 288 -11.11 3.16 -19.13
C THR A 288 -12.36 2.57 -18.47
N THR A 289 -12.73 1.35 -18.81
CA THR A 289 -14.00 0.73 -18.39
C THR A 289 -13.73 -0.52 -17.58
N ASN A 290 -14.40 -0.63 -16.44
CA ASN A 290 -14.34 -1.80 -15.54
C ASN A 290 -12.92 -2.31 -15.28
N PRO A 291 -11.97 -1.45 -14.84
CA PRO A 291 -10.60 -1.91 -14.55
C PRO A 291 -10.62 -2.98 -13.47
N ARG A 292 -9.82 -4.04 -13.65
CA ARG A 292 -9.71 -5.13 -12.68
C ARG A 292 -8.70 -4.79 -11.59
N ALA A 293 -9.02 -5.19 -10.36
CA ALA A 293 -8.12 -5.05 -9.22
C ALA A 293 -6.88 -5.95 -9.37
N ILE A 294 -5.69 -5.43 -9.04
CA ILE A 294 -4.39 -6.12 -9.15
C ILE A 294 -3.71 -6.22 -7.79
N GLY A 295 -3.69 -5.14 -7.01
CA GLY A 295 -2.96 -5.09 -5.74
C GLY A 295 -3.44 -4.01 -4.79
N LEU A 296 -3.10 -4.16 -3.51
CA LEU A 296 -3.32 -3.18 -2.45
C LEU A 296 -1.98 -2.53 -2.11
N LEU A 297 -1.85 -1.23 -2.37
CA LEU A 297 -0.61 -0.47 -2.13
C LEU A 297 -0.42 -0.21 -0.63
N TYR A 298 0.80 -0.44 -0.12
CA TYR A 298 1.06 -0.30 1.32
C TYR A 298 2.43 0.26 1.68
N ALA A 299 3.41 0.18 0.80
CA ALA A 299 4.77 0.61 1.07
C ALA A 299 5.45 1.12 -0.19
N GLY A 300 6.59 1.78 -0.01
CA GLY A 300 7.42 2.19 -1.13
C GLY A 300 8.67 2.95 -0.70
N SER A 301 9.37 3.43 -1.69
CA SER A 301 10.53 4.31 -1.63
C SER A 301 10.32 5.47 -2.61
N SER A 302 11.31 6.34 -2.77
CA SER A 302 11.28 7.41 -3.78
C SER A 302 11.25 6.89 -5.22
N THR A 303 11.72 5.66 -5.45
CA THR A 303 11.84 5.06 -6.79
C THR A 303 10.88 3.91 -7.05
N THR A 304 10.35 3.28 -5.99
CA THR A 304 9.66 2.00 -6.06
C THR A 304 8.44 1.97 -5.15
N ALA A 305 7.30 1.56 -5.67
CA ALA A 305 6.09 1.29 -4.89
C ALA A 305 5.85 -0.21 -4.75
N ILE A 306 5.25 -0.62 -3.64
CA ILE A 306 5.00 -2.03 -3.29
C ILE A 306 3.52 -2.24 -3.04
N ALA A 307 2.98 -3.32 -3.61
CA ALA A 307 1.60 -3.75 -3.39
C ALA A 307 1.52 -5.22 -2.98
N ASN A 308 0.62 -5.51 -2.04
CA ASN A 308 0.19 -6.88 -1.79
C ASN A 308 -0.65 -7.36 -3.00
N PRO A 309 -0.41 -8.56 -3.56
CA PRO A 309 -1.29 -9.14 -4.58
C PRO A 309 -2.73 -9.19 -4.07
N ILE A 310 -3.68 -8.69 -4.87
CA ILE A 310 -5.08 -8.61 -4.41
C ILE A 310 -5.66 -9.98 -4.07
N GLY A 311 -5.25 -11.03 -4.78
CA GLY A 311 -5.68 -12.41 -4.50
C GLY A 311 -5.31 -12.87 -3.09
N GLU A 312 -4.09 -12.54 -2.62
CA GLU A 312 -3.62 -12.84 -1.26
C GLU A 312 -4.43 -12.08 -0.21
N VAL A 313 -4.70 -10.78 -0.46
CA VAL A 313 -5.52 -9.94 0.41
C VAL A 313 -6.93 -10.52 0.55
N LEU A 314 -7.58 -10.82 -0.57
CA LEU A 314 -8.94 -11.37 -0.59
C LEU A 314 -9.00 -12.76 0.09
N SER A 315 -7.99 -13.59 -0.15
CA SER A 315 -7.87 -14.91 0.50
C SER A 315 -7.75 -14.79 2.02
N PHE A 316 -6.88 -13.88 2.51
CA PHE A 316 -6.72 -13.63 3.94
C PHE A 316 -8.02 -13.15 4.60
N LEU A 317 -8.76 -12.29 3.93
CA LEU A 317 -10.01 -11.70 4.45
C LEU A 317 -11.23 -12.60 4.25
N GLY A 318 -11.15 -13.64 3.41
CA GLY A 318 -12.32 -14.43 2.98
C GLY A 318 -13.33 -13.57 2.21
N ALA A 319 -12.86 -12.63 1.41
CA ALA A 319 -13.66 -11.61 0.76
C ALA A 319 -13.61 -11.72 -0.78
N THR A 320 -14.56 -11.03 -1.44
CA THR A 320 -14.57 -10.80 -2.89
C THR A 320 -14.65 -9.30 -3.17
N MET A 321 -14.18 -8.87 -4.35
CA MET A 321 -14.32 -7.47 -4.76
C MET A 321 -15.79 -7.12 -5.00
N VAL A 322 -16.14 -5.85 -4.77
CA VAL A 322 -17.42 -5.25 -5.16
C VAL A 322 -17.19 -4.42 -6.43
N GLY A 323 -18.00 -4.66 -7.44
CA GLY A 323 -17.91 -3.99 -8.74
C GLY A 323 -18.91 -4.57 -9.73
N ASN A 324 -18.74 -4.24 -11.02
CA ASN A 324 -19.55 -4.74 -12.14
C ASN A 324 -19.17 -6.16 -12.54
#